data_d8910fbf9509e1b21022b08b8b0e9bb3
#
_entry.id   d8910fbf9509e1b21022b08b8b0e9bb3
#
_cell.length_a   1.000
_cell.length_b   1.000
_cell.length_c   1.000
_cell.angle_alpha   90.00
_cell.angle_beta   90.00
_cell.angle_gamma   90.00
#
_symmetry.space_group_name_H-M   'P 1'
#
loop_
_entity.id
_entity.type
_entity.pdbx_description
1 polymer ?
#
loop_
_entity_poly.entity_id
_entity_poly.type
_entity_poly.pdbx_seq_one_letter_code
_entity_poly.pdbx_strand_id
1 'polypeptide(L)'
;MRLLTRHRCGLVAFLCLTLAGLGYPRNQSDSRTNGAFRRNESGWIYVHLQGTPGAIGYQHGLLLSAEIEDSKKAIELSTTHGVNHSWTEMRKLSDQLFVPKLTPEYREELQGIVDGVHAHGSKLDFLDLVTMNAYMEFSYYYDASKRLETKGVPVSHAPEHCSAFIATGSYTKDGRIVIGHNNWSDYLTGTRWKIIFDIAPATGHHFIMDGMPGLIHSGDDFGINDSGIMITETTIGNFFGFRKSGTPEFVRARKAMQYSESIDDFARIMKEDNNGAYANTWLIGDRKVNKIARLELGLENVTLDQTSDGYFVGSNFPINPKLTAEETTFPANDPDTPNQVRHRRWDQLMAGNKGRIDVELGKNFETDHYDVITKEIDPNERTICGHIDRSSRGLKSWQNAYGPAGVAEVKVADAAMAERLAFAASMGHPCGVAFHAADFLKAHKEYNWQAGLLQDVNVNPWVVVEGSRSGLNAAPVQ
;
A
#
# COMPACT_ATOMS: atom_id res chain seq x y z
N MET A 1 24.37 -75.13 -76.39
CA MET A 1 24.41 -73.70 -76.77
C MET A 1 24.35 -72.93 -75.46
N ARG A 2 25.46 -72.38 -75.01
CA ARG A 2 25.65 -71.77 -73.72
C ARG A 2 25.73 -70.27 -73.89
N LEU A 3 24.89 -69.49 -73.19
CA LEU A 3 25.00 -68.05 -73.13
C LEU A 3 25.52 -67.68 -71.74
N LEU A 4 26.59 -66.96 -71.75
CA LEU A 4 27.24 -66.40 -70.55
C LEU A 4 26.51 -65.06 -70.15
N THR A 5 26.08 -64.98 -68.96
CA THR A 5 25.56 -63.71 -68.37
C THR A 5 26.63 -63.10 -67.45
N ARG A 6 27.04 -61.89 -67.76
CA ARG A 6 27.99 -61.10 -66.93
C ARG A 6 27.27 -60.42 -65.79
N HIS A 7 27.74 -60.67 -64.57
CA HIS A 7 27.34 -59.87 -63.38
C HIS A 7 28.14 -58.58 -63.35
N ARG A 8 27.40 -57.48 -63.28
CA ARG A 8 27.93 -56.14 -62.89
C ARG A 8 27.70 -55.93 -61.40
N CYS A 9 28.78 -55.88 -60.59
CA CYS A 9 28.73 -55.36 -59.22
C CYS A 9 28.55 -53.87 -59.22
N GLY A 10 27.41 -53.46 -58.70
CA GLY A 10 27.13 -52.03 -58.39
C GLY A 10 27.61 -51.72 -56.97
N LEU A 11 28.57 -50.80 -56.85
CA LEU A 11 29.01 -50.23 -55.58
C LEU A 11 27.95 -49.31 -55.06
N VAL A 12 27.25 -49.61 -53.98
CA VAL A 12 26.35 -48.71 -53.25
C VAL A 12 27.18 -47.97 -52.24
N ALA A 13 27.47 -46.71 -52.52
CA ALA A 13 28.08 -45.79 -51.54
C ALA A 13 26.99 -45.36 -50.51
N PHE A 14 27.17 -45.78 -49.24
CA PHE A 14 26.38 -45.30 -48.12
C PHE A 14 26.86 -43.89 -47.75
N LEU A 15 26.06 -42.87 -48.06
CA LEU A 15 26.27 -41.50 -47.63
C LEU A 15 25.71 -41.37 -46.21
N CYS A 16 26.57 -41.42 -45.17
CA CYS A 16 26.20 -41.08 -43.82
C CYS A 16 25.95 -39.57 -43.71
N LEU A 17 24.71 -39.11 -43.78
CA LEU A 17 24.29 -37.78 -43.36
C LEU A 17 24.38 -37.70 -41.82
N THR A 18 25.44 -37.10 -41.31
CA THR A 18 25.49 -36.64 -39.92
C THR A 18 24.51 -35.48 -39.79
N LEU A 19 23.32 -35.75 -39.26
CA LEU A 19 22.42 -34.73 -38.74
C LEU A 19 23.12 -34.04 -37.56
N ALA A 20 23.81 -32.93 -37.83
CA ALA A 20 24.16 -31.97 -36.79
C ALA A 20 22.85 -31.48 -36.17
N GLY A 21 22.52 -31.98 -34.99
CA GLY A 21 21.39 -31.51 -34.23
C GLY A 21 21.59 -30.01 -33.97
N LEU A 22 20.79 -29.17 -34.65
CA LEU A 22 20.56 -27.82 -34.25
C LEU A 22 19.97 -27.90 -32.85
N GLY A 23 20.83 -27.80 -31.83
CA GLY A 23 20.38 -27.62 -30.46
C GLY A 23 19.58 -26.32 -30.41
N TYR A 24 18.26 -26.45 -30.29
CA TYR A 24 17.43 -25.30 -29.88
C TYR A 24 18.10 -24.75 -28.61
N PRO A 25 18.37 -23.42 -28.55
CA PRO A 25 18.83 -22.83 -27.33
C PRO A 25 17.79 -23.16 -26.25
N ARG A 26 18.16 -24.00 -25.26
CA ARG A 26 17.39 -24.07 -24.02
C ARG A 26 17.27 -22.66 -23.55
N ASN A 27 16.03 -22.11 -23.53
CA ASN A 27 15.74 -20.90 -22.80
C ASN A 27 16.26 -21.14 -21.39
N GLN A 28 17.44 -20.62 -21.06
CA GLN A 28 17.87 -20.53 -19.68
C GLN A 28 16.84 -19.65 -19.01
N SER A 29 16.03 -20.22 -18.13
CA SER A 29 15.14 -19.44 -17.27
C SER A 29 15.99 -18.37 -16.60
N ASP A 30 15.58 -17.11 -16.72
CA ASP A 30 16.28 -16.00 -16.06
C ASP A 30 16.35 -16.29 -14.57
N SER A 31 17.55 -16.44 -14.03
CA SER A 31 17.74 -16.81 -12.61
C SER A 31 17.09 -15.80 -11.65
N ARG A 32 16.84 -14.60 -12.12
CA ARG A 32 16.13 -13.57 -11.35
C ARG A 32 14.67 -13.94 -11.04
N THR A 33 14.04 -14.83 -11.82
CA THR A 33 12.65 -15.26 -11.61
C THR A 33 12.50 -16.45 -10.68
N ASN A 34 13.61 -17.03 -10.19
CA ASN A 34 13.58 -18.23 -9.36
C ASN A 34 12.73 -18.02 -8.10
N GLY A 35 11.72 -18.88 -7.91
CA GLY A 35 10.85 -18.91 -6.75
C GLY A 35 9.75 -17.85 -6.74
N ALA A 36 9.78 -16.84 -7.61
CA ALA A 36 8.72 -15.86 -7.71
C ALA A 36 7.46 -16.44 -8.34
N PHE A 37 6.30 -16.04 -7.85
CA PHE A 37 5.02 -16.43 -8.44
C PHE A 37 3.94 -15.38 -8.15
N ARG A 38 2.86 -15.48 -8.92
CA ARG A 38 1.64 -14.68 -8.79
C ARG A 38 0.42 -15.59 -8.72
N ARG A 39 -0.58 -15.22 -7.90
CA ARG A 39 -1.91 -15.80 -7.92
C ARG A 39 -2.99 -14.73 -7.68
N ASN A 40 -4.18 -14.96 -8.20
CA ASN A 40 -5.33 -14.10 -7.93
C ASN A 40 -6.19 -14.74 -6.84
N GLU A 41 -6.70 -13.95 -5.90
CA GLU A 41 -7.50 -14.44 -4.79
C GLU A 41 -8.51 -13.38 -4.34
N SER A 42 -9.80 -13.59 -4.66
CA SER A 42 -10.92 -12.75 -4.19
C SER A 42 -10.70 -11.24 -4.36
N GLY A 43 -10.32 -10.83 -5.56
CA GLY A 43 -10.05 -9.42 -5.90
C GLY A 43 -8.62 -8.96 -5.63
N TRP A 44 -7.85 -9.69 -4.84
CA TRP A 44 -6.43 -9.45 -4.61
C TRP A 44 -5.55 -10.14 -5.65
N ILE A 45 -4.38 -9.60 -5.86
CA ILE A 45 -3.27 -10.22 -6.59
C ILE A 45 -2.15 -10.45 -5.57
N TYR A 46 -1.92 -11.70 -5.23
CA TYR A 46 -0.81 -12.08 -4.38
C TYR A 46 0.44 -12.32 -5.23
N VAL A 47 1.56 -11.74 -4.81
CA VAL A 47 2.87 -11.99 -5.42
C VAL A 47 3.90 -12.36 -4.36
N HIS A 48 4.61 -13.47 -4.60
CA HIS A 48 5.80 -13.83 -3.83
C HIS A 48 7.05 -13.38 -4.59
N LEU A 49 7.88 -12.58 -3.94
CA LEU A 49 9.10 -12.00 -4.48
C LEU A 49 10.27 -12.36 -3.56
N GLN A 50 11.42 -12.77 -4.13
CA GLN A 50 12.55 -13.14 -3.28
C GLN A 50 13.91 -12.87 -3.93
N GLY A 51 14.94 -12.72 -3.08
CA GLY A 51 16.33 -12.64 -3.51
C GLY A 51 16.98 -11.27 -3.30
N THR A 52 17.91 -10.92 -4.20
CA THR A 52 18.56 -9.61 -4.16
C THR A 52 17.58 -8.48 -4.54
N PRO A 53 17.87 -7.22 -4.19
CA PRO A 53 16.98 -6.09 -4.54
C PRO A 53 16.65 -6.04 -6.03
N GLY A 54 17.65 -6.22 -6.90
CA GLY A 54 17.42 -6.23 -8.35
C GLY A 54 16.59 -7.44 -8.83
N ALA A 55 16.69 -8.61 -8.16
CA ALA A 55 15.85 -9.75 -8.46
C ALA A 55 14.39 -9.53 -8.02
N ILE A 56 14.18 -9.01 -6.81
CA ILE A 56 12.86 -8.64 -6.29
C ILE A 56 12.20 -7.63 -7.22
N GLY A 57 12.92 -6.57 -7.59
CA GLY A 57 12.43 -5.57 -8.54
C GLY A 57 12.06 -6.16 -9.90
N TYR A 58 12.94 -7.00 -10.47
CA TYR A 58 12.68 -7.65 -11.74
C TYR A 58 11.42 -8.53 -11.72
N GLN A 59 11.26 -9.34 -10.66
CA GLN A 59 10.08 -10.16 -10.43
C GLN A 59 8.81 -9.31 -10.33
N HIS A 60 8.87 -8.21 -9.56
CA HIS A 60 7.77 -7.27 -9.41
C HIS A 60 7.35 -6.71 -10.77
N GLY A 61 8.30 -6.14 -11.53
CA GLY A 61 8.04 -5.59 -12.84
C GLY A 61 7.52 -6.61 -13.85
N LEU A 62 8.08 -7.83 -13.83
CA LEU A 62 7.68 -8.92 -14.73
C LEU A 62 6.27 -9.42 -14.43
N LEU A 63 5.96 -9.69 -13.16
CA LEU A 63 4.69 -10.29 -12.74
C LEU A 63 3.52 -9.31 -12.76
N LEU A 64 3.77 -8.00 -12.65
CA LEU A 64 2.75 -6.96 -12.53
C LEU A 64 2.82 -5.88 -13.62
N SER A 65 3.47 -6.15 -14.76
CA SER A 65 3.73 -5.15 -15.80
C SER A 65 2.47 -4.39 -16.25
N ALA A 66 1.37 -5.11 -16.50
CA ALA A 66 0.12 -4.49 -16.94
C ALA A 66 -0.52 -3.63 -15.82
N GLU A 67 -0.46 -4.11 -14.59
CA GLU A 67 -0.99 -3.40 -13.42
C GLU A 67 -0.15 -2.15 -13.10
N ILE A 68 1.17 -2.20 -13.28
CA ILE A 68 2.07 -1.04 -13.10
C ILE A 68 1.75 0.05 -14.13
N GLU A 69 1.55 -0.31 -15.39
CA GLU A 69 1.13 0.63 -16.44
C GLU A 69 -0.23 1.28 -16.13
N ASP A 70 -1.19 0.51 -15.63
CA ASP A 70 -2.50 1.02 -15.24
C ASP A 70 -2.41 1.93 -14.00
N SER A 71 -1.65 1.52 -12.97
CA SER A 71 -1.40 2.34 -11.77
C SER A 71 -0.70 3.65 -12.13
N LYS A 72 0.30 3.61 -13.01
CA LYS A 72 0.99 4.83 -13.48
C LYS A 72 0.01 5.83 -14.11
N LYS A 73 -0.92 5.39 -14.94
CA LYS A 73 -1.92 6.27 -15.57
C LYS A 73 -2.85 6.90 -14.54
N ALA A 74 -3.30 6.12 -13.55
CA ALA A 74 -4.17 6.61 -12.49
C ALA A 74 -3.45 7.61 -11.57
N ILE A 75 -2.22 7.27 -11.13
CA ILE A 75 -1.38 8.15 -10.33
C ILE A 75 -1.08 9.46 -11.07
N GLU A 76 -0.65 9.37 -12.34
CA GLU A 76 -0.40 10.56 -13.15
C GLU A 76 -1.64 11.46 -13.24
N LEU A 77 -2.81 10.88 -13.56
CA LEU A 77 -4.04 11.66 -13.66
C LEU A 77 -4.44 12.28 -12.32
N SER A 78 -4.47 11.50 -11.23
CA SER A 78 -4.84 11.98 -9.90
C SER A 78 -3.88 13.07 -9.42
N THR A 79 -2.57 12.82 -9.50
CA THR A 79 -1.57 13.75 -9.00
C THR A 79 -1.50 15.03 -9.83
N THR A 80 -1.48 14.94 -11.17
CA THR A 80 -1.45 16.13 -12.04
C THR A 80 -2.69 16.99 -11.87
N HIS A 81 -3.85 16.37 -11.68
CA HIS A 81 -5.09 17.09 -11.37
C HIS A 81 -5.04 17.74 -9.99
N GLY A 82 -4.58 17.01 -8.97
CA GLY A 82 -4.55 17.49 -7.57
C GLY A 82 -3.58 18.65 -7.35
N VAL A 83 -2.36 18.56 -7.87
CA VAL A 83 -1.34 19.60 -7.66
C VAL A 83 -1.27 20.63 -8.80
N ASN A 84 -1.97 20.41 -9.91
CA ASN A 84 -1.97 21.27 -11.10
C ASN A 84 -0.54 21.46 -11.71
N HIS A 85 0.25 20.39 -11.71
CA HIS A 85 1.56 20.31 -12.33
C HIS A 85 1.66 19.09 -13.25
N SER A 86 2.46 19.19 -14.30
CA SER A 86 2.62 18.09 -15.27
C SER A 86 3.46 16.94 -14.68
N TRP A 87 3.25 15.72 -15.19
CA TRP A 87 4.08 14.55 -14.85
C TRP A 87 5.58 14.81 -15.11
N THR A 88 5.90 15.52 -16.19
CA THR A 88 7.30 15.90 -16.50
C THR A 88 7.92 16.77 -15.42
N GLU A 89 7.15 17.71 -14.86
CA GLU A 89 7.64 18.56 -13.73
C GLU A 89 7.82 17.72 -12.47
N MET A 90 6.88 16.80 -12.18
CA MET A 90 7.02 15.91 -11.01
C MET A 90 8.21 14.97 -11.15
N ARG A 91 8.47 14.40 -12.35
CA ARG A 91 9.67 13.60 -12.61
C ARG A 91 10.95 14.40 -12.37
N LYS A 92 11.00 15.65 -12.83
CA LYS A 92 12.14 16.53 -12.57
C LYS A 92 12.33 16.82 -11.07
N LEU A 93 11.23 17.00 -10.35
CA LEU A 93 11.25 17.17 -8.89
C LEU A 93 11.73 15.90 -8.19
N SER A 94 11.27 14.74 -8.63
CA SER A 94 11.73 13.43 -8.12
C SER A 94 13.23 13.23 -8.32
N ASP A 95 13.76 13.59 -9.48
CA ASP A 95 15.19 13.52 -9.76
C ASP A 95 16.01 14.40 -8.80
N GLN A 96 15.50 15.57 -8.48
CA GLN A 96 16.17 16.54 -7.61
C GLN A 96 16.08 16.21 -6.11
N LEU A 97 14.92 15.75 -5.63
CA LEU A 97 14.65 15.60 -4.21
C LEU A 97 14.74 14.15 -3.72
N PHE A 98 14.23 13.18 -4.49
CA PHE A 98 14.06 11.81 -4.01
C PHE A 98 15.14 10.86 -4.49
N VAL A 99 15.58 10.96 -5.76
CA VAL A 99 16.65 10.11 -6.30
C VAL A 99 17.94 10.19 -5.46
N PRO A 100 18.41 11.35 -4.98
CA PRO A 100 19.60 11.42 -4.13
C PRO A 100 19.47 10.75 -2.76
N LYS A 101 18.22 10.47 -2.33
CA LYS A 101 17.90 9.87 -1.02
C LYS A 101 17.71 8.36 -1.07
N LEU A 102 17.64 7.77 -2.26
CA LEU A 102 17.56 6.33 -2.43
C LEU A 102 18.84 5.66 -1.98
N THR A 103 18.73 4.66 -1.12
CA THR A 103 19.85 3.77 -0.82
C THR A 103 20.24 2.97 -2.08
N PRO A 104 21.47 2.46 -2.18
CA PRO A 104 21.85 1.57 -3.30
C PRO A 104 20.87 0.40 -3.48
N GLU A 105 20.40 -0.20 -2.39
CA GLU A 105 19.45 -1.30 -2.35
C GLU A 105 18.12 -0.94 -3.07
N TYR A 106 17.47 0.15 -2.67
CA TYR A 106 16.18 0.55 -3.25
C TYR A 106 16.30 1.13 -4.65
N ARG A 107 17.46 1.70 -4.98
CA ARG A 107 17.77 2.07 -6.35
C ARG A 107 17.87 0.85 -7.25
N GLU A 108 18.54 -0.22 -6.79
CA GLU A 108 18.65 -1.49 -7.51
C GLU A 108 17.29 -2.16 -7.67
N GLU A 109 16.43 -2.14 -6.63
CA GLU A 109 15.08 -2.70 -6.69
C GLU A 109 14.20 -1.94 -7.70
N LEU A 110 14.17 -0.61 -7.67
CA LEU A 110 13.43 0.21 -8.62
C LEU A 110 13.92 0.03 -10.07
N GLN A 111 15.24 -0.07 -10.27
CA GLN A 111 15.79 -0.41 -11.59
C GLN A 111 15.38 -1.81 -12.03
N GLY A 112 15.34 -2.76 -11.12
CA GLY A 112 14.83 -4.10 -11.37
C GLY A 112 13.37 -4.08 -11.86
N ILE A 113 12.50 -3.27 -11.24
CA ILE A 113 11.10 -3.10 -11.70
C ILE A 113 11.08 -2.62 -13.15
N VAL A 114 11.90 -1.62 -13.49
CA VAL A 114 12.02 -1.11 -14.88
C VAL A 114 12.41 -2.25 -15.83
N ASP A 115 13.44 -3.02 -15.50
CA ASP A 115 13.91 -4.12 -16.33
C ASP A 115 12.80 -5.18 -16.52
N GLY A 116 12.02 -5.45 -15.46
CA GLY A 116 10.91 -6.39 -15.50
C GLY A 116 9.76 -5.93 -16.40
N VAL A 117 9.33 -4.67 -16.30
CA VAL A 117 8.27 -4.14 -17.18
C VAL A 117 8.75 -4.01 -18.62
N HIS A 118 10.04 -3.73 -18.87
CA HIS A 118 10.63 -3.70 -20.21
C HIS A 118 10.59 -5.08 -20.90
N ALA A 119 10.67 -6.18 -20.14
CA ALA A 119 10.53 -7.53 -20.67
C ALA A 119 9.16 -7.76 -21.35
N HIS A 120 8.14 -6.96 -20.98
CA HIS A 120 6.80 -6.93 -21.60
C HIS A 120 6.60 -5.76 -22.58
N GLY A 121 7.68 -5.03 -22.92
CA GLY A 121 7.64 -3.94 -23.91
C GLY A 121 7.16 -2.60 -23.37
N SER A 122 6.99 -2.45 -22.04
CA SER A 122 6.76 -1.15 -21.41
C SER A 122 7.89 -0.17 -21.70
N LYS A 123 7.58 1.12 -21.64
CA LYS A 123 8.55 2.21 -21.82
C LYS A 123 8.74 3.05 -20.55
N LEU A 124 8.18 2.60 -19.45
CA LEU A 124 8.39 3.25 -18.15
C LEU A 124 9.88 3.21 -17.81
N ASP A 125 10.40 4.31 -17.29
CA ASP A 125 11.80 4.40 -16.89
C ASP A 125 11.96 4.55 -15.38
N PHE A 126 13.20 4.64 -14.92
CA PHE A 126 13.52 4.75 -13.50
C PHE A 126 12.87 5.96 -12.82
N LEU A 127 12.81 7.10 -13.51
CA LEU A 127 12.17 8.29 -12.94
C LEU A 127 10.65 8.17 -12.87
N ASP A 128 10.01 7.41 -13.77
CA ASP A 128 8.59 7.10 -13.63
C ASP A 128 8.32 6.32 -12.34
N LEU A 129 9.13 5.27 -12.07
CA LEU A 129 8.97 4.46 -10.85
C LEU A 129 9.27 5.27 -9.57
N VAL A 130 10.31 6.09 -9.55
CA VAL A 130 10.58 6.97 -8.40
C VAL A 130 9.44 7.96 -8.20
N THR A 131 8.89 8.54 -9.27
CA THR A 131 7.78 9.50 -9.21
C THR A 131 6.50 8.83 -8.74
N MET A 132 6.22 7.59 -9.16
CA MET A 132 5.10 6.79 -8.64
C MET A 132 5.26 6.55 -7.14
N ASN A 133 6.44 6.15 -6.66
CA ASN A 133 6.66 5.88 -5.24
C ASN A 133 6.53 7.14 -4.36
N ALA A 134 6.83 8.32 -4.90
CA ALA A 134 6.75 9.58 -4.18
C ALA A 134 5.42 10.33 -4.40
N TYR A 135 4.42 9.74 -5.05
CA TYR A 135 3.25 10.50 -5.52
C TYR A 135 2.45 11.16 -4.40
N MET A 136 2.36 10.56 -3.24
CA MET A 136 1.68 11.12 -2.08
C MET A 136 2.42 12.33 -1.47
N GLU A 137 3.73 12.47 -1.73
CA GLU A 137 4.54 13.54 -1.15
C GLU A 137 4.48 14.85 -1.93
N PHE A 138 4.02 14.85 -3.18
CA PHE A 138 3.99 16.05 -4.01
C PHE A 138 3.06 17.13 -3.48
N SER A 139 1.89 16.77 -2.95
CA SER A 139 0.97 17.72 -2.35
C SER A 139 1.64 18.50 -1.22
N TYR A 140 2.34 17.81 -0.33
CA TYR A 140 3.06 18.42 0.79
C TYR A 140 4.17 19.38 0.32
N TYR A 141 4.93 18.98 -0.71
CA TYR A 141 5.95 19.84 -1.30
C TYR A 141 5.34 21.13 -1.87
N TYR A 142 4.30 21.03 -2.68
CA TYR A 142 3.69 22.18 -3.34
C TYR A 142 2.95 23.07 -2.34
N ASP A 143 2.29 22.49 -1.35
CA ASP A 143 1.61 23.25 -0.31
C ASP A 143 2.59 23.97 0.61
N ALA A 144 3.69 23.35 1.00
CA ALA A 144 4.74 24.03 1.74
C ALA A 144 5.32 25.19 0.93
N SER A 145 5.51 25.04 -0.37
CA SER A 145 5.99 26.09 -1.26
C SER A 145 4.99 27.26 -1.35
N LYS A 146 3.69 26.96 -1.54
CA LYS A 146 2.62 28.01 -1.53
C LYS A 146 2.54 28.74 -0.20
N ARG A 147 2.67 28.06 0.94
CA ARG A 147 2.67 28.71 2.26
C ARG A 147 3.79 29.69 2.43
N LEU A 148 4.98 29.39 1.93
CA LEU A 148 6.12 30.31 1.93
C LEU A 148 5.82 31.57 1.09
N GLU A 149 5.17 31.41 -0.06
CA GLU A 149 4.80 32.50 -0.96
C GLU A 149 3.66 33.37 -0.41
N THR A 150 2.67 32.76 0.20
CA THR A 150 1.41 33.43 0.65
C THR A 150 1.42 33.83 2.12
N LYS A 151 2.55 33.67 2.82
CA LYS A 151 2.71 33.99 4.24
C LYS A 151 1.69 33.30 5.17
N GLY A 152 1.38 32.04 4.87
CA GLY A 152 0.66 31.18 5.81
C GLY A 152 -0.83 31.00 5.55
N VAL A 153 -1.34 31.28 4.36
CA VAL A 153 -2.71 30.89 3.99
C VAL A 153 -2.82 29.36 4.02
N PRO A 154 -3.81 28.78 4.73
CA PRO A 154 -4.01 27.33 4.76
C PRO A 154 -4.24 26.78 3.35
N VAL A 155 -3.61 25.68 3.01
CA VAL A 155 -3.87 24.93 1.77
C VAL A 155 -4.66 23.68 2.15
N SER A 156 -5.72 23.40 1.42
CA SER A 156 -6.53 22.20 1.63
C SER A 156 -5.86 21.03 0.90
N HIS A 157 -5.52 19.97 1.62
CA HIS A 157 -5.12 18.71 1.02
C HIS A 157 -6.33 17.90 0.57
N ALA A 158 -6.15 17.01 -0.41
CA ALA A 158 -7.13 15.99 -0.71
C ALA A 158 -7.44 15.17 0.56
N PRO A 159 -8.68 14.71 0.72
CA PRO A 159 -9.04 13.91 1.87
C PRO A 159 -8.38 12.53 1.79
N GLU A 160 -7.34 12.33 2.55
CA GLU A 160 -6.79 11.00 2.84
C GLU A 160 -7.41 10.57 4.18
N HIS A 161 -8.13 9.46 4.17
CA HIS A 161 -8.87 9.03 5.34
C HIS A 161 -8.76 7.52 5.50
N CYS A 162 -8.20 7.13 6.63
CA CYS A 162 -8.15 5.76 7.08
C CYS A 162 -8.87 5.64 8.41
N SER A 163 -9.25 4.45 8.79
CA SER A 163 -9.69 4.13 10.15
C SER A 163 -8.93 2.91 10.61
N ALA A 164 -8.28 2.99 11.77
CA ALA A 164 -7.43 1.91 12.24
C ALA A 164 -7.54 1.73 13.74
N PHE A 165 -7.27 0.50 14.21
CA PHE A 165 -7.15 0.19 15.62
C PHE A 165 -6.02 -0.81 15.87
N ILE A 166 -5.48 -0.77 17.07
CA ILE A 166 -4.64 -1.82 17.65
C ILE A 166 -4.97 -1.99 19.13
N ALA A 167 -5.12 -3.22 19.58
CA ALA A 167 -5.48 -3.54 20.97
C ALA A 167 -4.67 -4.72 21.50
N THR A 168 -4.47 -4.77 22.83
CA THR A 168 -3.78 -5.88 23.51
C THR A 168 -4.22 -5.98 24.99
N GLY A 169 -3.77 -7.00 25.68
CA GLY A 169 -4.01 -7.20 27.12
C GLY A 169 -5.48 -7.40 27.45
N SER A 170 -6.00 -6.65 28.41
CA SER A 170 -7.38 -6.78 28.89
C SER A 170 -8.47 -6.42 27.86
N TYR A 171 -8.11 -5.88 26.70
CA TYR A 171 -9.06 -5.53 25.64
C TYR A 171 -9.31 -6.68 24.68
N THR A 172 -8.34 -7.55 24.45
CA THR A 172 -8.44 -8.67 23.51
C THR A 172 -8.86 -9.95 24.20
N LYS A 173 -9.42 -10.88 23.42
CA LYS A 173 -10.01 -12.13 23.92
C LYS A 173 -9.00 -13.08 24.56
N ASP A 174 -7.79 -13.12 24.02
CA ASP A 174 -6.69 -13.98 24.48
C ASP A 174 -5.52 -13.19 25.10
N GLY A 175 -5.67 -11.88 25.25
CA GLY A 175 -4.64 -10.98 25.78
C GLY A 175 -3.55 -10.61 24.79
N ARG A 176 -3.59 -11.14 23.54
CA ARG A 176 -2.57 -10.85 22.50
C ARG A 176 -3.05 -9.75 21.55
N ILE A 177 -2.11 -9.24 20.75
CA ILE A 177 -2.35 -8.12 19.83
C ILE A 177 -3.39 -8.49 18.75
N VAL A 178 -4.33 -7.57 18.51
CA VAL A 178 -5.22 -7.51 17.35
C VAL A 178 -5.09 -6.14 16.72
N ILE A 179 -4.94 -6.07 15.41
CA ILE A 179 -4.78 -4.84 14.61
C ILE A 179 -5.72 -4.88 13.42
N GLY A 180 -6.30 -3.73 13.03
CA GLY A 180 -7.16 -3.60 11.87
C GLY A 180 -7.06 -2.24 11.21
N HIS A 181 -7.38 -2.19 9.90
CA HIS A 181 -7.26 -1.01 9.06
C HIS A 181 -8.28 -1.01 7.92
N ASN A 182 -9.00 0.08 7.78
CA ASN A 182 -9.72 0.48 6.57
C ASN A 182 -8.89 1.50 5.81
N ASN A 183 -8.44 1.16 4.61
CA ASN A 183 -7.84 2.11 3.69
C ASN A 183 -8.94 2.91 2.98
N TRP A 184 -9.03 4.20 3.31
CA TRP A 184 -9.87 5.12 2.56
C TRP A 184 -9.01 5.85 1.54
N SER A 185 -9.45 5.81 0.29
CA SER A 185 -8.77 6.48 -0.81
C SER A 185 -9.78 7.05 -1.81
N ASP A 186 -9.30 7.92 -2.69
CA ASP A 186 -10.03 8.14 -3.94
C ASP A 186 -10.09 6.82 -4.72
N TYR A 187 -11.24 6.51 -5.34
CA TYR A 187 -11.38 5.22 -6.04
C TYR A 187 -10.59 5.17 -7.35
N LEU A 188 -10.11 6.31 -7.85
CA LEU A 188 -9.25 6.35 -9.03
C LEU A 188 -7.91 5.64 -8.76
N THR A 189 -7.29 5.88 -7.61
CA THR A 189 -6.07 5.20 -7.19
C THR A 189 -6.38 4.01 -6.28
N GLY A 190 -7.34 4.12 -5.38
CA GLY A 190 -7.68 3.13 -4.36
C GLY A 190 -8.01 1.75 -4.89
N THR A 191 -8.69 1.63 -6.04
CA THR A 191 -9.00 0.33 -6.66
C THR A 191 -7.76 -0.43 -7.16
N ARG A 192 -6.59 0.23 -7.16
CA ARG A 192 -5.29 -0.33 -7.54
C ARG A 192 -4.47 -0.79 -6.35
N TRP A 193 -4.89 -0.49 -5.12
CA TRP A 193 -4.32 -1.03 -3.88
C TRP A 193 -4.79 -2.45 -3.64
N LYS A 194 -4.48 -3.34 -4.56
CA LYS A 194 -4.98 -4.71 -4.60
C LYS A 194 -3.87 -5.77 -4.65
N ILE A 195 -2.65 -5.38 -4.35
CA ILE A 195 -1.53 -6.31 -4.32
C ILE A 195 -1.24 -6.73 -2.88
N ILE A 196 -1.07 -8.02 -2.67
CA ILE A 196 -0.44 -8.56 -1.47
C ILE A 196 0.99 -8.93 -1.86
N PHE A 197 1.93 -8.19 -1.31
CA PHE A 197 3.35 -8.44 -1.47
C PHE A 197 3.85 -9.34 -0.35
N ASP A 198 4.35 -10.50 -0.70
CA ASP A 198 5.08 -11.43 0.17
C ASP A 198 6.54 -11.40 -0.27
N ILE A 199 7.39 -10.69 0.48
CA ILE A 199 8.75 -10.36 0.09
C ILE A 199 9.76 -11.04 1.01
N ALA A 200 10.59 -11.94 0.47
CA ALA A 200 11.70 -12.61 1.14
C ALA A 200 13.04 -12.06 0.64
N PRO A 201 13.53 -10.91 1.16
CA PRO A 201 14.75 -10.28 0.70
C PRO A 201 15.98 -11.09 1.14
N ALA A 202 17.08 -10.97 0.38
CA ALA A 202 18.35 -11.58 0.73
C ALA A 202 18.96 -11.04 2.03
N THR A 203 18.55 -9.83 2.43
CA THR A 203 18.97 -9.18 3.68
C THR A 203 17.76 -8.49 4.34
N GLY A 204 17.71 -8.52 5.67
CA GLY A 204 16.57 -8.03 6.44
C GLY A 204 15.50 -9.10 6.63
N HIS A 205 14.35 -8.71 7.10
CA HIS A 205 13.24 -9.57 7.45
C HIS A 205 12.39 -9.95 6.24
N HIS A 206 11.89 -11.17 6.22
CA HIS A 206 10.78 -11.57 5.39
C HIS A 206 9.52 -10.85 5.89
N PHE A 207 8.74 -10.27 4.98
CA PHE A 207 7.54 -9.52 5.35
C PHE A 207 6.42 -9.70 4.33
N ILE A 208 5.20 -9.53 4.81
CA ILE A 208 3.99 -9.45 3.99
C ILE A 208 3.34 -8.09 4.21
N MET A 209 2.92 -7.46 3.12
CA MET A 209 2.23 -6.16 3.14
C MET A 209 1.24 -6.09 1.98
N ASP A 210 0.24 -5.24 2.09
CA ASP A 210 -0.52 -4.83 0.91
C ASP A 210 0.19 -3.70 0.16
N GLY A 211 -0.34 -3.29 -0.98
CA GLY A 211 0.24 -2.19 -1.72
C GLY A 211 -0.29 -2.04 -3.15
N MET A 212 0.29 -1.08 -3.85
CA MET A 212 -0.04 -0.75 -5.24
C MET A 212 1.06 -1.23 -6.20
N PRO A 213 0.72 -1.71 -7.42
CA PRO A 213 1.71 -2.10 -8.42
C PRO A 213 2.72 -0.98 -8.72
N GLY A 214 4.00 -1.32 -8.66
CA GLY A 214 5.11 -0.38 -8.91
C GLY A 214 5.64 0.36 -7.67
N LEU A 215 4.95 0.28 -6.52
CA LEU A 215 5.46 0.81 -5.26
C LEU A 215 6.33 -0.23 -4.55
N ILE A 216 7.41 0.21 -3.90
CA ILE A 216 8.29 -0.65 -3.09
C ILE A 216 7.91 -0.66 -1.61
N HIS A 217 6.98 0.18 -1.20
CA HIS A 217 6.38 0.26 0.13
C HIS A 217 4.87 -0.04 0.05
N SER A 218 4.22 -0.20 1.18
CA SER A 218 2.78 -0.46 1.20
C SER A 218 2.01 0.76 0.67
N GLY A 219 2.29 1.94 1.17
CA GLY A 219 1.63 3.18 0.77
C GLY A 219 0.42 3.54 1.61
N ASP A 220 -0.40 2.59 2.01
CA ASP A 220 -1.42 2.69 3.06
C ASP A 220 -0.97 2.02 4.36
N ASP A 221 0.25 1.48 4.30
CA ASP A 221 1.10 1.06 5.39
C ASP A 221 0.51 0.00 6.34
N PHE A 222 -0.03 -1.07 5.77
CA PHE A 222 -0.33 -2.29 6.51
C PHE A 222 0.69 -3.38 6.20
N GLY A 223 1.30 -3.96 7.25
CA GLY A 223 2.26 -5.02 7.03
C GLY A 223 2.70 -5.74 8.31
N ILE A 224 3.33 -6.90 8.10
CA ILE A 224 3.85 -7.77 9.17
C ILE A 224 5.19 -8.32 8.72
N ASN A 225 6.21 -8.25 9.58
CA ASN A 225 7.50 -8.90 9.32
C ASN A 225 7.74 -10.10 10.22
N ASP A 226 8.69 -10.95 9.86
CA ASP A 226 8.99 -12.19 10.57
C ASP A 226 9.70 -11.95 11.93
N SER A 227 10.20 -10.74 12.18
CA SER A 227 10.64 -10.35 13.52
C SER A 227 9.47 -10.14 14.49
N GLY A 228 8.23 -10.09 13.99
CA GLY A 228 7.01 -9.96 14.78
C GLY A 228 6.49 -8.53 14.92
N ILE A 229 6.97 -7.60 14.09
CA ILE A 229 6.43 -6.25 13.98
C ILE A 229 5.20 -6.27 13.09
N MET A 230 4.12 -5.68 13.58
CA MET A 230 2.85 -5.48 12.91
C MET A 230 2.61 -3.97 12.81
N ILE A 231 2.28 -3.46 11.65
CA ILE A 231 2.07 -2.02 11.46
C ILE A 231 0.77 -1.71 10.75
N THR A 232 0.23 -0.55 11.05
CA THR A 232 -0.70 0.20 10.22
C THR A 232 -0.58 1.69 10.52
N GLU A 233 -1.22 2.54 9.74
CA GLU A 233 -1.20 3.98 9.94
C GLU A 233 -2.56 4.63 9.68
N THR A 234 -2.67 5.90 10.06
CA THR A 234 -3.66 6.83 9.55
C THR A 234 -3.00 8.18 9.31
N THR A 235 -3.13 8.71 8.10
CA THR A 235 -2.55 10.00 7.71
C THR A 235 -3.00 11.13 8.64
N ILE A 236 -2.08 11.98 9.06
CA ILE A 236 -2.41 13.20 9.83
C ILE A 236 -2.96 14.26 8.86
N GLY A 237 -4.27 14.44 8.88
CA GLY A 237 -4.97 15.39 8.02
C GLY A 237 -4.55 16.86 8.27
N ASN A 238 -4.61 17.66 7.21
CA ASN A 238 -4.28 19.09 7.25
C ASN A 238 -2.84 19.41 7.70
N PHE A 239 -1.92 18.44 7.63
CA PHE A 239 -0.51 18.62 7.92
C PHE A 239 0.18 19.42 6.82
N PHE A 240 1.20 20.22 7.17
CA PHE A 240 1.87 21.10 6.22
C PHE A 240 3.41 21.14 6.31
N GLY A 241 4.02 20.23 7.01
CA GLY A 241 5.49 20.17 7.14
C GLY A 241 6.15 19.54 5.92
N PHE A 242 7.24 20.14 5.45
CA PHE A 242 8.09 19.56 4.42
C PHE A 242 9.52 20.07 4.48
N ARG A 243 10.50 19.13 4.49
CA ARG A 243 11.95 19.43 4.49
C ARG A 243 12.60 18.81 3.24
N LYS A 244 13.04 19.65 2.31
CA LYS A 244 13.66 19.21 1.04
C LYS A 244 14.89 18.32 1.22
N SER A 245 15.64 18.49 2.31
CA SER A 245 16.84 17.70 2.60
C SER A 245 16.56 16.34 3.23
N GLY A 246 15.33 16.10 3.70
CA GLY A 246 14.96 14.86 4.38
C GLY A 246 14.79 13.67 3.42
N THR A 247 14.77 12.49 4.01
CA THR A 247 14.51 11.23 3.30
C THR A 247 13.01 11.04 3.12
N PRO A 248 12.53 10.71 1.92
CA PRO A 248 11.10 10.54 1.63
C PRO A 248 10.50 9.39 2.43
N GLU A 249 9.19 9.49 2.67
CA GLU A 249 8.46 8.52 3.49
C GLU A 249 8.56 7.11 2.90
N PHE A 250 8.37 6.91 1.60
CA PHE A 250 8.38 5.59 0.97
C PHE A 250 9.70 4.82 1.17
N VAL A 251 10.84 5.53 1.29
CA VAL A 251 12.15 4.94 1.60
C VAL A 251 12.22 4.52 3.08
N ARG A 252 11.72 5.39 3.98
CA ARG A 252 11.74 5.14 5.42
C ARG A 252 10.79 4.02 5.82
N ALA A 253 9.56 4.02 5.28
CA ALA A 253 8.56 2.99 5.52
C ALA A 253 9.04 1.62 5.01
N ARG A 254 9.58 1.55 3.78
CA ARG A 254 10.19 0.32 3.27
C ARG A 254 11.32 -0.18 4.16
N LYS A 255 12.22 0.71 4.58
CA LYS A 255 13.34 0.37 5.48
C LYS A 255 12.84 -0.11 6.84
N ALA A 256 11.82 0.56 7.38
CA ALA A 256 11.24 0.18 8.67
C ALA A 256 10.59 -1.21 8.61
N MET A 257 9.82 -1.51 7.55
CA MET A 257 9.20 -2.83 7.38
C MET A 257 10.25 -3.94 7.26
N GLN A 258 11.32 -3.71 6.51
CA GLN A 258 12.35 -4.71 6.24
C GLN A 258 13.36 -4.92 7.37
N TYR A 259 13.61 -3.90 8.21
CA TYR A 259 14.74 -3.94 9.16
C TYR A 259 14.37 -3.73 10.63
N SER A 260 13.10 -3.49 10.98
CA SER A 260 12.73 -3.30 12.38
C SER A 260 12.62 -4.61 13.13
N GLU A 261 13.23 -4.68 14.30
CA GLU A 261 13.15 -5.80 15.23
C GLU A 261 12.33 -5.46 16.48
N SER A 262 11.98 -4.20 16.68
CA SER A 262 11.22 -3.70 17.83
C SER A 262 10.43 -2.44 17.47
N ILE A 263 9.48 -2.05 18.34
CA ILE A 263 8.78 -0.75 18.23
C ILE A 263 9.77 0.42 18.19
N ASP A 264 10.81 0.37 19.04
CA ASP A 264 11.79 1.45 19.10
C ASP A 264 12.65 1.53 17.83
N ASP A 265 12.98 0.39 17.21
CA ASP A 265 13.67 0.37 15.90
C ASP A 265 12.81 0.97 14.81
N PHE A 266 11.53 0.57 14.72
CA PHE A 266 10.60 1.13 13.77
C PHE A 266 10.53 2.66 13.92
N ALA A 267 10.28 3.13 15.14
CA ALA A 267 10.20 4.56 15.44
C ALA A 267 11.52 5.31 15.13
N ARG A 268 12.67 4.71 15.39
CA ARG A 268 13.98 5.27 15.08
C ARG A 268 14.16 5.42 13.57
N ILE A 269 13.88 4.38 12.80
CA ILE A 269 14.00 4.39 11.33
C ILE A 269 13.07 5.43 10.71
N MET A 270 11.81 5.47 11.16
CA MET A 270 10.83 6.43 10.63
C MET A 270 11.16 7.88 10.96
N LYS A 271 11.84 8.14 12.07
CA LYS A 271 12.31 9.49 12.46
C LYS A 271 13.60 9.92 11.75
N GLU A 272 14.41 8.95 11.30
CA GLU A 272 15.73 9.24 10.73
C GLU A 272 15.61 10.07 9.47
N ASP A 273 16.18 11.30 9.50
CA ASP A 273 16.16 12.25 8.38
C ASP A 273 14.76 12.46 7.75
N ASN A 274 13.72 12.46 8.60
CA ASN A 274 12.33 12.63 8.17
C ASN A 274 12.13 13.92 7.36
N ASN A 275 11.53 13.82 6.17
CA ASN A 275 11.20 14.96 5.33
C ASN A 275 9.87 15.64 5.68
N GLY A 276 9.06 15.03 6.54
CA GLY A 276 7.77 15.52 7.01
C GLY A 276 6.59 15.22 6.07
N ALA A 277 6.83 15.04 4.78
CA ALA A 277 5.76 14.69 3.87
C ALA A 277 5.09 13.36 4.27
N TYR A 278 3.78 13.28 4.01
CA TYR A 278 2.94 12.14 4.38
C TYR A 278 3.08 11.79 5.88
N ALA A 279 2.78 12.78 6.72
CA ALA A 279 2.83 12.63 8.17
C ALA A 279 1.71 11.71 8.67
N ASN A 280 2.06 10.73 9.51
CA ASN A 280 1.16 9.66 9.90
C ASN A 280 1.12 9.45 11.43
N THR A 281 -0.02 8.94 11.89
CA THR A 281 -0.17 8.26 13.17
C THR A 281 0.00 6.76 12.93
N TRP A 282 1.19 6.23 13.21
CA TRP A 282 1.51 4.81 13.10
C TRP A 282 1.02 4.05 14.32
N LEU A 283 0.32 2.94 14.10
CA LEU A 283 -0.05 1.95 15.11
C LEU A 283 0.85 0.74 14.94
N ILE A 284 1.63 0.41 15.97
CA ILE A 284 2.70 -0.57 15.87
C ILE A 284 2.50 -1.64 16.94
N GLY A 285 2.58 -2.92 16.58
CA GLY A 285 2.59 -4.04 17.49
C GLY A 285 3.94 -4.76 17.47
N ASP A 286 4.47 -5.10 18.63
CA ASP A 286 5.56 -6.05 18.78
C ASP A 286 5.02 -7.31 19.43
N ARG A 287 4.79 -8.35 18.62
CA ARG A 287 4.25 -9.64 19.03
C ARG A 287 5.13 -10.34 20.06
N LYS A 288 6.46 -10.19 19.97
CA LYS A 288 7.41 -10.91 20.85
C LYS A 288 7.28 -10.53 22.31
N VAL A 289 6.97 -9.25 22.57
CA VAL A 289 6.83 -8.71 23.93
C VAL A 289 5.39 -8.31 24.26
N ASN A 290 4.45 -8.61 23.36
CA ASN A 290 3.01 -8.28 23.44
C ASN A 290 2.77 -6.82 23.83
N LYS A 291 3.44 -5.91 23.14
CA LYS A 291 3.35 -4.47 23.35
C LYS A 291 2.86 -3.78 22.11
N ILE A 292 2.06 -2.74 22.28
CA ILE A 292 1.57 -1.89 21.20
C ILE A 292 2.03 -0.45 21.38
N ALA A 293 2.09 0.29 20.28
CA ALA A 293 2.48 1.70 20.30
C ALA A 293 1.66 2.53 19.33
N ARG A 294 1.60 3.85 19.62
CA ARG A 294 1.20 4.91 18.72
C ARG A 294 2.38 5.86 18.55
N LEU A 295 2.87 5.96 17.32
CA LEU A 295 3.88 6.93 16.91
C LEU A 295 3.18 8.02 16.08
N GLU A 296 3.02 9.22 16.63
CA GLU A 296 2.60 10.39 15.85
C GLU A 296 3.85 11.08 15.29
N LEU A 297 4.02 11.02 13.97
CA LEU A 297 5.21 11.43 13.27
C LEU A 297 4.96 12.69 12.45
N GLY A 298 5.05 13.86 13.09
CA GLY A 298 5.17 15.15 12.41
C GLY A 298 6.60 15.38 11.88
N LEU A 299 6.88 16.57 11.40
CA LEU A 299 8.23 16.95 10.95
C LEU A 299 9.14 17.29 12.14
N GLU A 300 8.67 18.11 13.07
CA GLU A 300 9.42 18.56 14.26
C GLU A 300 8.84 17.95 15.56
N ASN A 301 7.52 17.76 15.61
CA ASN A 301 6.85 17.22 16.78
C ASN A 301 6.55 15.74 16.58
N VAL A 302 7.19 14.90 17.40
CA VAL A 302 7.07 13.45 17.35
C VAL A 302 6.78 12.91 18.74
N THR A 303 5.77 12.03 18.87
CA THR A 303 5.47 11.31 20.12
C THR A 303 5.39 9.82 19.90
N LEU A 304 5.84 9.05 20.90
CA LEU A 304 5.75 7.60 20.92
C LEU A 304 5.14 7.17 22.24
N ASP A 305 3.86 6.76 22.22
CA ASP A 305 3.16 6.18 23.35
C ASP A 305 3.19 4.65 23.25
N GLN A 306 3.44 3.94 24.34
CA GLN A 306 3.49 2.48 24.36
C GLN A 306 2.69 1.90 25.53
N THR A 307 2.06 0.74 25.32
CA THR A 307 1.38 -0.02 26.40
C THR A 307 1.42 -1.52 26.12
N SER A 308 1.33 -2.33 27.18
CA SER A 308 1.09 -3.78 27.12
C SER A 308 -0.34 -4.16 27.55
N ASP A 309 -1.18 -3.17 27.90
CA ASP A 309 -2.59 -3.37 28.25
C ASP A 309 -3.39 -2.13 27.84
N GLY A 310 -4.14 -2.22 26.75
CA GLY A 310 -4.89 -1.09 26.23
C GLY A 310 -5.15 -1.16 24.73
N TYR A 311 -5.43 0.01 24.15
CA TYR A 311 -5.62 0.17 22.72
C TYR A 311 -5.13 1.54 22.25
N PHE A 312 -4.85 1.64 20.96
CA PHE A 312 -4.72 2.89 20.21
C PHE A 312 -5.61 2.84 18.97
N VAL A 313 -6.09 4.00 18.55
CA VAL A 313 -6.90 4.14 17.33
C VAL A 313 -6.40 5.31 16.49
N GLY A 314 -6.59 5.21 15.19
CA GLY A 314 -6.28 6.24 14.22
C GLY A 314 -7.54 6.68 13.47
N SER A 315 -7.68 7.99 13.27
CA SER A 315 -8.80 8.61 12.54
C SER A 315 -8.41 9.93 11.89
N ASN A 316 -7.16 10.01 11.43
CA ASN A 316 -6.58 11.10 10.63
C ASN A 316 -6.48 12.47 11.32
N PHE A 317 -6.24 12.49 12.60
CA PHE A 317 -5.84 13.71 13.31
C PHE A 317 -4.89 13.37 14.46
N PRO A 318 -3.94 14.27 14.81
CA PRO A 318 -3.00 14.01 15.87
C PRO A 318 -3.65 14.25 17.24
N ILE A 319 -3.30 13.41 18.21
CA ILE A 319 -3.66 13.60 19.61
C ILE A 319 -2.66 14.54 20.31
N ASN A 320 -1.42 14.61 19.84
CA ASN A 320 -0.42 15.53 20.36
C ASN A 320 -0.82 16.98 20.10
N PRO A 321 -1.12 17.79 21.14
CA PRO A 321 -1.61 19.15 20.97
C PRO A 321 -0.56 20.09 20.36
N LYS A 322 0.73 19.80 20.56
CA LYS A 322 1.81 20.61 19.99
C LYS A 322 1.95 20.36 18.50
N LEU A 323 1.91 19.11 18.05
CA LEU A 323 1.88 18.76 16.63
C LEU A 323 0.67 19.39 15.95
N THR A 324 -0.52 19.27 16.57
CA THR A 324 -1.75 19.88 16.07
C THR A 324 -1.60 21.39 15.87
N ALA A 325 -1.08 22.09 16.87
CA ALA A 325 -0.99 23.56 16.86
C ALA A 325 0.11 24.09 15.94
N GLU A 326 1.24 23.40 15.83
CA GLU A 326 2.43 23.92 15.13
C GLU A 326 2.56 23.42 13.70
N GLU A 327 2.00 22.22 13.38
CA GLU A 327 2.25 21.53 12.11
C GLU A 327 0.97 21.20 11.32
N THR A 328 -0.21 21.54 11.84
CA THR A 328 -1.48 21.29 11.13
C THR A 328 -2.38 22.54 11.09
N THR A 329 -3.32 22.52 10.14
CA THR A 329 -4.48 23.43 10.15
C THR A 329 -5.75 22.69 10.58
N PHE A 330 -5.62 21.54 11.24
CA PHE A 330 -6.74 20.73 11.70
C PHE A 330 -7.60 21.53 12.70
N PRO A 331 -8.94 21.56 12.50
CA PRO A 331 -9.83 22.33 13.37
C PRO A 331 -10.12 21.57 14.68
N ALA A 332 -9.13 21.46 15.55
CA ALA A 332 -9.19 20.67 16.78
C ALA A 332 -10.34 21.03 17.73
N ASN A 333 -10.84 22.28 17.65
CA ASN A 333 -11.95 22.76 18.47
C ASN A 333 -13.35 22.45 17.89
N ASP A 334 -13.42 21.85 16.69
CA ASP A 334 -14.69 21.42 16.10
C ASP A 334 -14.87 19.90 16.35
N PRO A 335 -15.67 19.51 17.36
CA PRO A 335 -15.84 18.10 17.70
C PRO A 335 -16.63 17.32 16.64
N ASP A 336 -17.26 17.98 15.70
CA ASP A 336 -18.11 17.36 14.68
C ASP A 336 -17.37 17.13 13.36
N THR A 337 -16.04 17.33 13.34
CA THR A 337 -15.24 16.90 12.21
C THR A 337 -15.37 15.38 12.01
N PRO A 338 -15.39 14.90 10.78
CA PRO A 338 -15.45 13.44 10.50
C PRO A 338 -14.40 12.65 11.27
N ASN A 339 -13.21 13.20 11.40
CA ASN A 339 -12.08 12.62 12.11
C ASN A 339 -12.38 12.39 13.61
N GLN A 340 -12.85 13.42 14.31
CA GLN A 340 -13.18 13.33 15.73
C GLN A 340 -14.45 12.49 15.97
N VAL A 341 -15.41 12.52 15.03
CA VAL A 341 -16.62 11.68 15.10
C VAL A 341 -16.26 10.21 15.02
N ARG A 342 -15.38 9.81 14.07
CA ARG A 342 -14.88 8.44 13.95
C ARG A 342 -14.07 8.02 15.19
N HIS A 343 -13.26 8.92 15.73
CA HIS A 343 -12.51 8.65 16.97
C HIS A 343 -13.43 8.31 18.14
N ARG A 344 -14.49 9.12 18.36
CA ARG A 344 -15.50 8.81 19.39
C ARG A 344 -16.18 7.47 19.14
N ARG A 345 -16.42 7.10 17.88
CA ARG A 345 -16.96 5.76 17.57
C ARG A 345 -16.00 4.65 17.92
N TRP A 346 -14.72 4.81 17.62
CA TRP A 346 -13.69 3.87 18.05
C TRP A 346 -13.68 3.69 19.57
N ASP A 347 -13.70 4.75 20.36
CA ASP A 347 -13.75 4.66 21.82
C ASP A 347 -14.97 3.88 22.32
N GLN A 348 -16.14 4.08 21.70
CA GLN A 348 -17.36 3.32 22.01
C GLN A 348 -17.19 1.83 21.70
N LEU A 349 -16.61 1.49 20.55
CA LEU A 349 -16.37 0.12 20.13
C LEU A 349 -15.37 -0.57 21.09
N MET A 350 -14.27 0.08 21.39
CA MET A 350 -13.24 -0.45 22.30
C MET A 350 -13.79 -0.67 23.71
N ALA A 351 -14.45 0.32 24.28
CA ALA A 351 -15.03 0.23 25.63
C ALA A 351 -16.15 -0.82 25.71
N GLY A 352 -17.03 -0.86 24.71
CA GLY A 352 -18.16 -1.79 24.68
C GLY A 352 -17.77 -3.26 24.43
N ASN A 353 -16.54 -3.50 23.98
CA ASN A 353 -16.05 -4.83 23.61
C ASN A 353 -14.79 -5.27 24.35
N LYS A 354 -14.44 -4.59 25.42
CA LYS A 354 -13.28 -4.95 26.26
C LYS A 354 -13.29 -6.43 26.63
N GLY A 355 -12.16 -7.11 26.45
CA GLY A 355 -11.98 -8.54 26.72
C GLY A 355 -12.57 -9.49 25.66
N ARG A 356 -13.07 -8.96 24.54
CA ARG A 356 -13.70 -9.78 23.48
C ARG A 356 -13.07 -9.59 22.11
N ILE A 357 -12.17 -8.62 21.93
CA ILE A 357 -11.63 -8.26 20.62
C ILE A 357 -10.78 -9.43 20.09
N ASP A 358 -11.19 -9.96 18.95
CA ASP A 358 -10.51 -10.96 18.12
C ASP A 358 -10.61 -10.54 16.65
N VAL A 359 -10.08 -11.34 15.72
CA VAL A 359 -10.11 -11.04 14.28
C VAL A 359 -11.52 -10.86 13.75
N GLU A 360 -12.49 -11.72 14.18
CA GLU A 360 -13.86 -11.64 13.70
C GLU A 360 -14.57 -10.37 14.20
N LEU A 361 -14.31 -9.98 15.44
CA LEU A 361 -14.84 -8.73 15.96
C LEU A 361 -14.15 -7.52 15.31
N GLY A 362 -12.86 -7.61 15.03
CA GLY A 362 -12.12 -6.60 14.26
C GLY A 362 -12.73 -6.39 12.87
N LYS A 363 -13.02 -7.47 12.13
CA LYS A 363 -13.74 -7.38 10.84
C LYS A 363 -15.08 -6.66 10.97
N ASN A 364 -15.83 -6.94 12.04
CA ASN A 364 -17.11 -6.27 12.29
C ASN A 364 -16.95 -4.78 12.61
N PHE A 365 -15.88 -4.39 13.29
CA PHE A 365 -15.58 -2.96 13.53
C PHE A 365 -15.34 -2.22 12.22
N GLU A 366 -14.60 -2.83 11.31
CA GLU A 366 -14.28 -2.21 10.03
C GLU A 366 -15.50 -2.09 9.08
N THR A 367 -16.61 -2.75 9.38
CA THR A 367 -17.90 -2.60 8.65
C THR A 367 -18.86 -1.59 9.30
N ASP A 368 -18.47 -0.93 10.39
CA ASP A 368 -19.38 -0.12 11.20
C ASP A 368 -19.81 1.17 10.49
N HIS A 369 -21.11 1.39 10.44
CA HIS A 369 -21.76 2.57 9.85
C HIS A 369 -22.54 3.40 10.88
N TYR A 370 -22.31 3.20 12.17
CA TYR A 370 -22.99 3.99 13.18
C TYR A 370 -22.40 5.41 13.26
N ASP A 371 -23.20 6.39 12.90
CA ASP A 371 -22.87 7.81 13.04
C ASP A 371 -23.24 8.30 14.44
N VAL A 372 -22.24 8.67 15.25
CA VAL A 372 -22.47 9.07 16.65
C VAL A 372 -23.18 10.42 16.79
N ILE A 373 -23.25 11.24 15.73
CA ILE A 373 -23.96 12.52 15.73
C ILE A 373 -25.46 12.28 15.53
N THR A 374 -25.83 11.59 14.47
CA THR A 374 -27.24 11.30 14.15
C THR A 374 -27.80 10.15 14.98
N LYS A 375 -26.94 9.30 15.53
CA LYS A 375 -27.28 8.06 16.26
C LYS A 375 -28.01 7.05 15.38
N GLU A 376 -27.70 7.04 14.10
CA GLU A 376 -28.27 6.16 13.08
C GLU A 376 -27.18 5.37 12.37
N ILE A 377 -27.60 4.27 11.71
CA ILE A 377 -26.73 3.53 10.78
C ILE A 377 -26.87 4.22 9.42
N ASP A 378 -25.87 4.99 9.05
CA ASP A 378 -25.89 5.83 7.86
C ASP A 378 -24.47 5.90 7.25
N PRO A 379 -24.17 5.09 6.20
CA PRO A 379 -22.87 5.10 5.54
C PRO A 379 -22.50 6.49 5.01
N ASN A 380 -21.46 7.07 5.57
CA ASN A 380 -21.03 8.43 5.23
C ASN A 380 -19.56 8.67 5.65
N GLU A 381 -19.10 9.92 5.59
CA GLU A 381 -17.72 10.34 5.92
C GLU A 381 -17.39 10.29 7.42
N ARG A 382 -18.36 10.08 8.30
CA ARG A 382 -18.21 10.04 9.76
C ARG A 382 -18.27 8.65 10.35
N THR A 383 -18.35 7.62 9.51
CA THR A 383 -18.43 6.22 9.94
C THR A 383 -17.10 5.50 9.74
N ILE A 384 -16.85 4.41 10.46
CA ILE A 384 -15.60 3.64 10.36
C ILE A 384 -15.45 3.06 8.95
N CYS A 385 -16.48 2.40 8.43
CA CYS A 385 -16.57 2.07 7.00
C CYS A 385 -17.08 3.33 6.28
N GLY A 386 -16.16 4.09 5.73
CA GLY A 386 -16.47 5.41 5.16
C GLY A 386 -16.95 5.37 3.73
N HIS A 387 -17.95 6.19 3.47
CA HIS A 387 -18.57 6.38 2.18
C HIS A 387 -18.70 7.86 1.84
N ILE A 388 -17.63 8.45 1.28
CA ILE A 388 -17.63 9.84 0.83
C ILE A 388 -18.54 10.00 -0.40
N ASP A 389 -18.55 8.98 -1.26
CA ASP A 389 -19.39 8.86 -2.45
C ASP A 389 -20.90 8.93 -2.15
N ARG A 390 -21.30 8.73 -0.89
CA ARG A 390 -22.68 8.75 -0.41
C ARG A 390 -23.02 9.90 0.53
N SER A 391 -22.04 10.71 0.93
CA SER A 391 -22.29 11.78 1.90
C SER A 391 -23.19 12.86 1.32
N SER A 392 -24.40 13.01 1.88
CA SER A 392 -25.35 14.07 1.50
C SER A 392 -25.06 15.43 2.14
N ARG A 393 -24.18 15.48 3.14
CA ARG A 393 -23.93 16.68 3.95
C ARG A 393 -22.82 17.57 3.42
N GLY A 394 -21.96 17.00 2.58
CA GLY A 394 -20.71 17.62 2.23
C GLY A 394 -19.75 17.72 3.42
N LEU A 395 -18.50 17.85 3.13
CA LEU A 395 -17.48 18.00 4.14
C LEU A 395 -17.15 19.48 4.28
N LYS A 396 -17.55 20.08 5.40
CA LYS A 396 -17.22 21.49 5.68
C LYS A 396 -15.73 21.79 5.65
N SER A 397 -14.91 20.80 6.00
CA SER A 397 -13.46 20.88 5.94
C SER A 397 -12.88 20.51 4.57
N TRP A 398 -13.68 19.94 3.68
CA TRP A 398 -13.31 19.54 2.33
C TRP A 398 -14.21 20.31 1.38
N GLN A 399 -13.64 20.95 0.40
CA GLN A 399 -14.37 21.84 -0.49
C GLN A 399 -15.35 21.10 -1.43
N ASN A 400 -15.29 19.76 -1.49
CA ASN A 400 -16.15 18.92 -2.32
C ASN A 400 -17.08 18.09 -1.44
N ALA A 401 -18.37 18.25 -1.63
CA ALA A 401 -19.42 17.56 -0.88
C ALA A 401 -19.50 16.07 -1.18
N TYR A 402 -19.12 15.69 -2.38
CA TYR A 402 -19.09 14.31 -2.86
C TYR A 402 -17.77 14.06 -3.56
N GLY A 403 -17.34 12.84 -3.54
CA GLY A 403 -16.21 12.40 -4.31
C GLY A 403 -16.28 10.88 -4.53
N PRO A 404 -15.74 10.34 -5.61
CA PRO A 404 -15.60 8.90 -5.77
C PRO A 404 -14.48 8.40 -4.85
N ALA A 405 -14.76 8.37 -3.55
CA ALA A 405 -13.83 8.05 -2.48
C ALA A 405 -14.53 7.38 -1.29
N GLY A 406 -13.77 6.62 -0.52
CA GLY A 406 -14.20 5.88 0.66
C GLY A 406 -13.28 4.70 0.91
N VAL A 407 -13.75 3.68 1.63
CA VAL A 407 -12.97 2.46 1.86
C VAL A 407 -12.72 1.74 0.54
N ALA A 408 -11.46 1.55 0.18
CA ALA A 408 -11.06 0.83 -1.02
C ALA A 408 -10.73 -0.65 -0.72
N GLU A 409 -10.22 -0.94 0.46
CA GLU A 409 -9.92 -2.28 0.95
C GLU A 409 -9.71 -2.28 2.48
N VAL A 410 -9.65 -3.46 3.11
CA VAL A 410 -9.59 -3.62 4.56
C VAL A 410 -8.74 -4.81 4.97
N LYS A 411 -8.03 -4.68 6.10
CA LYS A 411 -7.17 -5.73 6.68
C LYS A 411 -7.39 -5.84 8.18
N VAL A 412 -7.30 -7.09 8.71
CA VAL A 412 -7.30 -7.39 10.15
C VAL A 412 -6.35 -8.55 10.41
N ALA A 413 -5.53 -8.44 11.45
CA ALA A 413 -4.65 -9.51 11.90
C ALA A 413 -4.63 -9.64 13.43
N ASP A 414 -4.26 -10.81 13.91
CA ASP A 414 -3.88 -11.02 15.29
C ASP A 414 -2.45 -11.55 15.41
N ALA A 415 -1.96 -11.65 16.64
CA ALA A 415 -0.61 -12.15 16.91
C ALA A 415 -0.37 -13.58 16.39
N ALA A 416 -1.41 -14.43 16.35
CA ALA A 416 -1.29 -15.79 15.82
C ALA A 416 -1.18 -15.81 14.29
N MET A 417 -1.87 -14.90 13.61
CA MET A 417 -1.71 -14.69 12.17
C MET A 417 -0.31 -14.13 11.86
N ALA A 418 0.16 -13.16 12.66
CA ALA A 418 1.48 -12.57 12.49
C ALA A 418 2.63 -13.58 12.65
N GLU A 419 2.47 -14.64 13.45
CA GLU A 419 3.43 -15.75 13.55
C GLU A 419 3.65 -16.49 12.23
N ARG A 420 2.69 -16.39 11.32
CA ARG A 420 2.70 -17.05 10.02
C ARG A 420 2.85 -16.05 8.86
N LEU A 421 3.14 -14.78 9.15
CA LEU A 421 3.08 -13.69 8.16
C LEU A 421 1.73 -13.69 7.45
N ALA A 422 0.62 -13.68 8.21
CA ALA A 422 -0.72 -13.77 7.66
C ALA A 422 -1.61 -12.65 8.17
N PHE A 423 -2.61 -12.29 7.37
CA PHE A 423 -3.70 -11.41 7.77
C PHE A 423 -4.99 -11.72 6.99
N ALA A 424 -6.13 -11.35 7.54
CA ALA A 424 -7.39 -11.36 6.84
C ALA A 424 -7.55 -10.06 6.05
N ALA A 425 -7.98 -10.16 4.79
CA ALA A 425 -8.17 -9.01 3.91
C ALA A 425 -9.46 -9.13 3.09
N SER A 426 -10.06 -7.99 2.75
CA SER A 426 -11.16 -7.91 1.79
C SER A 426 -10.93 -6.73 0.86
N MET A 427 -10.90 -7.00 -0.45
CA MET A 427 -10.80 -5.96 -1.47
C MET A 427 -12.17 -5.34 -1.71
N GLY A 428 -12.27 -4.01 -1.66
CA GLY A 428 -13.52 -3.26 -1.74
C GLY A 428 -14.15 -2.99 -0.38
N HIS A 429 -15.41 -2.55 -0.39
CA HIS A 429 -16.12 -2.20 0.84
C HIS A 429 -16.44 -3.43 1.70
N PRO A 430 -15.95 -3.51 2.94
CA PRO A 430 -16.20 -4.66 3.82
C PRO A 430 -17.67 -4.82 4.20
N CYS A 431 -18.45 -3.74 4.08
CA CYS A 431 -19.88 -3.70 4.38
C CYS A 431 -20.78 -4.34 3.30
N GLY A 432 -20.25 -4.71 2.16
CA GLY A 432 -21.01 -5.31 1.07
C GLY A 432 -21.71 -4.32 0.13
N VAL A 433 -21.42 -3.03 0.22
CA VAL A 433 -22.01 -2.00 -0.67
C VAL A 433 -21.05 -1.71 -1.82
N ALA A 434 -21.46 -1.99 -3.06
CA ALA A 434 -20.65 -1.70 -4.24
C ALA A 434 -20.73 -0.21 -4.64
N PHE A 435 -19.65 0.28 -5.25
CA PHE A 435 -19.61 1.55 -5.98
C PHE A 435 -19.55 1.28 -7.49
N HIS A 436 -20.35 2.01 -8.26
CA HIS A 436 -20.42 1.90 -9.71
C HIS A 436 -19.96 3.19 -10.39
N ALA A 437 -18.78 3.16 -10.98
CA ALA A 437 -18.13 4.33 -11.59
C ALA A 437 -18.98 5.00 -12.69
N ALA A 438 -19.61 4.21 -13.54
CA ALA A 438 -20.43 4.73 -14.64
C ALA A 438 -21.66 5.49 -14.14
N ASP A 439 -22.34 4.98 -13.12
CA ASP A 439 -23.50 5.63 -12.51
C ASP A 439 -23.10 6.90 -11.77
N PHE A 440 -21.98 6.85 -11.04
CA PHE A 440 -21.43 8.00 -10.35
C PHE A 440 -21.10 9.13 -11.34
N LEU A 441 -20.33 8.86 -12.39
CA LEU A 441 -19.96 9.85 -13.40
C LEU A 441 -21.16 10.40 -14.21
N LYS A 442 -22.23 9.61 -14.32
CA LYS A 442 -23.48 10.10 -14.91
C LYS A 442 -24.16 11.13 -14.03
N ALA A 443 -24.15 10.94 -12.70
CA ALA A 443 -24.73 11.84 -11.73
C ALA A 443 -23.84 13.07 -11.42
N HIS A 444 -22.54 12.91 -11.43
CA HIS A 444 -21.51 13.88 -10.99
C HIS A 444 -20.55 14.22 -12.13
N LYS A 445 -21.01 15.11 -13.03
CA LYS A 445 -20.26 15.49 -14.25
C LYS A 445 -18.94 16.20 -13.96
N GLU A 446 -18.79 16.84 -12.81
CA GLU A 446 -17.57 17.48 -12.31
C GLU A 446 -16.40 16.52 -12.18
N TYR A 447 -16.66 15.20 -12.05
CA TYR A 447 -15.66 14.13 -11.99
C TYR A 447 -15.38 13.45 -13.34
N ASN A 448 -15.96 13.93 -14.44
CA ASN A 448 -15.74 13.33 -15.77
C ASN A 448 -14.27 13.31 -16.22
N TRP A 449 -13.40 14.08 -15.57
CA TRP A 449 -11.97 14.02 -15.80
C TRP A 449 -11.36 12.66 -15.43
N GLN A 450 -12.05 11.85 -14.62
CA GLN A 450 -11.64 10.47 -14.27
C GLN A 450 -12.18 9.40 -15.25
N ALA A 451 -12.98 9.80 -16.23
CA ALA A 451 -13.60 8.86 -17.16
C ALA A 451 -12.55 7.99 -17.88
N GLY A 452 -12.81 6.69 -17.94
CA GLY A 452 -11.90 5.70 -18.54
C GLY A 452 -10.84 5.13 -17.60
N LEU A 453 -10.59 5.76 -16.42
CA LEU A 453 -9.68 5.25 -15.43
C LEU A 453 -10.35 4.96 -14.05
N LEU A 454 -11.43 5.68 -13.71
CA LEU A 454 -12.22 5.36 -12.53
C LEU A 454 -12.85 3.97 -12.67
N GLN A 455 -12.65 3.10 -11.69
CA GLN A 455 -13.13 1.72 -11.68
C GLN A 455 -14.23 1.54 -10.63
N ASP A 456 -15.02 0.49 -10.79
CA ASP A 456 -15.98 0.04 -9.79
C ASP A 456 -15.24 -0.46 -8.54
N VAL A 457 -15.82 -0.21 -7.35
CA VAL A 457 -15.39 -0.86 -6.12
C VAL A 457 -16.32 -2.04 -5.89
N ASN A 458 -15.81 -3.23 -6.20
CA ASN A 458 -16.56 -4.46 -6.06
C ASN A 458 -16.57 -4.95 -4.61
N VAL A 459 -17.59 -5.70 -4.27
CA VAL A 459 -17.65 -6.43 -2.99
C VAL A 459 -16.97 -7.77 -3.16
N ASN A 460 -15.97 -8.05 -2.35
CA ASN A 460 -15.27 -9.33 -2.34
C ASN A 460 -15.36 -9.98 -0.96
N PRO A 461 -15.35 -11.32 -0.87
CA PRO A 461 -15.31 -12.01 0.41
C PRO A 461 -13.97 -11.78 1.11
N TRP A 462 -13.99 -11.87 2.45
CA TRP A 462 -12.78 -11.94 3.24
C TRP A 462 -11.97 -13.20 2.90
N VAL A 463 -10.68 -13.03 2.75
CA VAL A 463 -9.70 -14.11 2.59
C VAL A 463 -8.61 -13.98 3.64
N VAL A 464 -7.99 -15.08 4.02
CA VAL A 464 -6.77 -15.08 4.81
C VAL A 464 -5.60 -15.32 3.86
N VAL A 465 -4.73 -14.32 3.76
CA VAL A 465 -3.49 -14.44 2.98
C VAL A 465 -2.35 -14.77 3.93
N GLU A 466 -1.43 -15.63 3.48
CA GLU A 466 -0.30 -16.12 4.28
C GLU A 466 0.97 -16.09 3.41
N GLY A 467 2.06 -15.57 3.97
CA GLY A 467 3.36 -15.55 3.34
C GLY A 467 3.90 -16.96 3.06
N SER A 468 4.63 -17.10 1.98
CA SER A 468 5.25 -18.37 1.58
C SER A 468 6.34 -18.76 2.58
N ARG A 469 6.29 -19.99 3.07
CA ARG A 469 7.39 -20.52 3.87
C ARG A 469 8.56 -20.87 2.94
N SER A 470 9.76 -20.41 3.28
CA SER A 470 10.97 -20.80 2.55
C SER A 470 11.08 -22.32 2.48
N GLY A 471 11.03 -22.90 1.28
CA GLY A 471 11.20 -24.34 1.04
C GLY A 471 9.99 -25.10 0.46
N LEU A 472 8.83 -24.47 0.25
CA LEU A 472 7.74 -25.10 -0.50
C LEU A 472 7.92 -24.82 -1.99
N ASN A 473 8.19 -25.87 -2.77
CA ASN A 473 8.27 -25.83 -4.23
C ASN A 473 6.95 -25.27 -4.79
N ALA A 474 6.96 -24.00 -5.19
CA ALA A 474 5.90 -23.47 -6.04
C ALA A 474 5.93 -24.18 -7.39
N ALA A 475 4.77 -24.56 -7.89
CA ALA A 475 4.67 -25.06 -9.26
C ALA A 475 5.12 -23.93 -10.21
N PRO A 476 5.87 -24.26 -11.28
CA PRO A 476 6.36 -23.24 -12.20
C PRO A 476 5.19 -22.48 -12.85
N VAL A 477 5.37 -21.17 -12.97
CA VAL A 477 4.48 -20.27 -13.72
C VAL A 477 4.36 -20.80 -15.15
N GLN A 478 3.13 -21.14 -15.59
CA GLN A 478 2.78 -21.41 -16.97
C GLN A 478 2.51 -20.14 -17.75
#